data_af0ee69a27c729be224ac17fdee3d274
#
_entry.id   af0ee69a27c729be224ac17fdee3d274
#
_cell.length_a   1.000
_cell.length_b   1.000
_cell.length_c   1.000
_cell.angle_alpha   90.00
_cell.angle_beta   90.00
_cell.angle_gamma   90.00
#
_symmetry.space_group_name_H-M   'P 1'
#
loop_
_entity.id
_entity.type
_entity.pdbx_description
1 polymer ?
#
loop_
_entity_poly.entity_id
_entity_poly.type
_entity_poly.pdbx_seq_one_letter_code
_entity_poly.pdbx_strand_id
1 'polypeptide(L)'
;MTGGVERVFLNIVSNITDKKVLILPIHQKYDDNLIKELPENVSIIKNDKYSLKGFLSVFDLIRLANYINKKVINNFEEFCVINFSDTISTIIVSCLIKAKRYLSWCHCNPSAYLGSKFFFLYKIFFKKFENIVCICDTQKKEFCKVFGDSYSEKIIICFNLTDLKKIDNLKNEILNFNKEYILMVARFDNRSKDFYTLIDAYKKLDAHLKEKYSLVFVGDGEDFEKIKQYAVLSGEYNHIVFTGLQKNPYKWMKNAKLFVLSSKTEGFPLVICEALATECPVISSDCISGPRDILMDGKYGLLFKVGDSDSLSKKMTLLLSDEKIYNNYVSTARKRIEEINSYAIASINKIFLK
;
A
#
# COMPACT_ATOMS: atom_id res chain seq x y z
N MET A 1 -10.67 5.52 -7.48
CA MET A 1 -10.02 4.87 -6.32
C MET A 1 -8.85 5.72 -5.91
N THR A 2 -8.83 6.17 -4.70
CA THR A 2 -7.64 6.79 -4.10
C THR A 2 -6.55 5.74 -4.00
N GLY A 3 -5.33 6.09 -4.38
CA GLY A 3 -4.19 5.18 -4.30
C GLY A 3 -3.81 4.89 -2.84
N GLY A 4 -3.11 3.80 -2.59
CA GLY A 4 -2.63 3.45 -1.24
C GLY A 4 -1.69 4.50 -0.65
N VAL A 5 -0.91 5.19 -1.48
CA VAL A 5 0.07 6.21 -1.06
C VAL A 5 -0.61 7.44 -0.44
N GLU A 6 -1.71 7.91 -1.03
CA GLU A 6 -2.47 9.04 -0.51
C GLU A 6 -3.10 8.72 0.86
N ARG A 7 -3.58 7.49 1.04
CA ARG A 7 -4.11 7.04 2.34
C ARG A 7 -3.00 6.94 3.39
N VAL A 8 -1.83 6.42 3.01
CA VAL A 8 -0.64 6.40 3.89
C VAL A 8 -0.26 7.81 4.31
N PHE A 9 -0.23 8.75 3.36
CA PHE A 9 0.07 10.15 3.66
C PHE A 9 -0.90 10.74 4.69
N LEU A 10 -2.21 10.58 4.50
CA LEU A 10 -3.22 11.03 5.46
C LEU A 10 -3.00 10.44 6.86
N ASN A 11 -2.78 9.13 6.94
CA ASN A 11 -2.54 8.46 8.22
C ASN A 11 -1.29 8.99 8.93
N ILE A 12 -0.23 9.37 8.17
CA ILE A 12 0.97 9.96 8.74
C ILE A 12 0.72 11.38 9.24
N VAL A 13 0.14 12.26 8.40
CA VAL A 13 -0.04 13.67 8.78
C VAL A 13 -1.04 13.87 9.91
N SER A 14 -2.01 12.96 10.05
CA SER A 14 -2.94 12.93 11.19
C SER A 14 -2.25 12.62 12.54
N ASN A 15 -1.03 12.10 12.51
CA ASN A 15 -0.22 11.84 13.70
C ASN A 15 0.87 12.90 13.93
N ILE A 16 0.91 13.96 13.10
CA ILE A 16 1.86 15.08 13.22
C ILE A 16 1.06 16.34 13.49
N THR A 17 0.76 16.61 14.76
CA THR A 17 -0.12 17.72 15.15
C THR A 17 0.64 19.00 15.52
N ASP A 18 1.91 18.89 15.90
CA ASP A 18 2.77 19.99 16.37
C ASP A 18 3.53 20.71 15.24
N LYS A 19 3.43 20.24 14.01
CA LYS A 19 4.11 20.81 12.84
C LYS A 19 3.12 21.30 11.79
N LYS A 20 3.42 22.41 11.14
CA LYS A 20 2.70 22.81 9.92
C LYS A 20 3.20 22.01 8.72
N VAL A 21 2.28 21.40 8.00
CA VAL A 21 2.56 20.59 6.81
C VAL A 21 2.05 21.31 5.57
N LEU A 22 2.93 21.53 4.60
CA LEU A 22 2.58 22.10 3.30
C LEU A 22 2.69 21.04 2.22
N ILE A 23 1.57 20.74 1.56
CA ILE A 23 1.51 19.81 0.44
C ILE A 23 1.75 20.57 -0.85
N LEU A 24 2.72 20.11 -1.63
CA LEU A 24 3.04 20.60 -2.98
C LEU A 24 2.71 19.52 -4.01
N PRO A 25 1.48 19.46 -4.54
CA PRO A 25 1.13 18.50 -5.58
C PRO A 25 1.85 18.86 -6.87
N ILE A 26 2.69 17.96 -7.38
CA ILE A 26 3.37 18.16 -8.67
C ILE A 26 2.39 17.87 -9.82
N HIS A 27 1.50 16.90 -9.65
CA HIS A 27 0.41 16.60 -10.57
C HIS A 27 -0.93 17.05 -9.97
N GLN A 28 -1.70 17.86 -10.68
CA GLN A 28 -2.93 18.50 -10.18
C GLN A 28 -4.17 17.57 -10.13
N LYS A 29 -3.99 16.26 -10.03
CA LYS A 29 -5.09 15.31 -9.84
C LYS A 29 -5.13 14.88 -8.37
N TYR A 30 -5.94 15.52 -7.57
CA TYR A 30 -6.24 15.10 -6.21
C TYR A 30 -7.72 14.78 -6.05
N ASP A 31 -8.00 13.87 -5.14
CA ASP A 31 -9.37 13.51 -4.78
C ASP A 31 -9.88 14.52 -3.75
N ASP A 32 -10.94 15.26 -4.11
CA ASP A 32 -11.55 16.27 -3.23
C ASP A 32 -12.05 15.69 -1.90
N ASN A 33 -12.37 14.40 -1.85
CA ASN A 33 -12.75 13.73 -0.60
C ASN A 33 -11.57 13.59 0.35
N LEU A 34 -10.36 13.31 -0.17
CA LEU A 34 -9.15 13.25 0.65
C LEU A 34 -8.76 14.62 1.20
N ILE A 35 -8.97 15.68 0.41
CA ILE A 35 -8.70 17.06 0.88
C ILE A 35 -9.54 17.39 2.11
N LYS A 36 -10.79 16.94 2.15
CA LYS A 36 -11.67 17.14 3.31
C LYS A 36 -11.28 16.37 4.57
N GLU A 37 -10.48 15.31 4.40
CA GLU A 37 -9.96 14.51 5.52
C GLU A 37 -8.65 15.09 6.09
N LEU A 38 -8.06 16.15 5.50
CA LEU A 38 -6.80 16.75 5.97
C LEU A 38 -6.95 17.42 7.32
N PRO A 39 -6.00 17.23 8.27
CA PRO A 39 -5.97 17.95 9.53
C PRO A 39 -5.77 19.46 9.34
N GLU A 40 -6.15 20.27 10.32
CA GLU A 40 -6.08 21.74 10.28
C GLU A 40 -4.65 22.30 10.10
N ASN A 41 -3.65 21.57 10.59
CA ASN A 41 -2.24 21.94 10.45
C ASN A 41 -1.67 21.64 9.06
N VAL A 42 -2.46 21.06 8.13
CA VAL A 42 -2.07 20.70 6.78
C VAL A 42 -2.69 21.65 5.76
N SER A 43 -1.86 22.22 4.89
CA SER A 43 -2.30 23.12 3.83
C SER A 43 -1.82 22.65 2.47
N ILE A 44 -2.62 22.87 1.43
CA ILE A 44 -2.24 22.55 0.04
C ILE A 44 -1.91 23.85 -0.69
N ILE A 45 -0.73 23.90 -1.32
CA ILE A 45 -0.39 24.99 -2.21
C ILE A 45 -0.96 24.68 -3.59
N LYS A 46 -2.03 25.41 -3.94
CA LYS A 46 -2.60 25.35 -5.28
C LYS A 46 -1.67 26.11 -6.24
N ASN A 47 -1.24 25.43 -7.27
CA ASN A 47 -0.37 26.01 -8.29
C ASN A 47 -1.15 26.20 -9.58
N ASP A 48 -1.85 27.32 -9.71
CA ASP A 48 -2.68 27.64 -10.87
C ASP A 48 -1.86 27.97 -12.14
N LYS A 49 -0.57 28.33 -11.98
CA LYS A 49 0.32 28.72 -13.09
C LYS A 49 1.02 27.57 -13.80
N TYR A 50 1.25 26.44 -13.12
CA TYR A 50 1.99 25.31 -13.67
C TYR A 50 1.11 24.08 -13.67
N SER A 51 0.04 24.11 -14.49
CA SER A 51 -0.75 22.92 -14.82
C SER A 51 0.13 21.99 -15.66
N LEU A 52 0.83 21.09 -14.96
CA LEU A 52 1.74 20.13 -15.55
C LEU A 52 0.93 18.96 -16.13
N LYS A 53 0.36 19.17 -17.32
CA LYS A 53 -0.26 18.10 -18.12
C LYS A 53 0.83 17.44 -18.96
N GLY A 54 1.12 16.16 -18.72
CA GLY A 54 2.04 15.38 -19.56
C GLY A 54 3.46 15.21 -19.00
N PHE A 55 4.41 14.81 -19.84
CA PHE A 55 5.82 14.67 -19.48
C PHE A 55 6.46 16.05 -19.23
N LEU A 56 6.95 16.25 -18.01
CA LEU A 56 7.64 17.47 -17.62
C LEU A 56 9.03 17.52 -18.20
N SER A 57 9.35 18.60 -18.90
CA SER A 57 10.74 18.89 -19.24
C SER A 57 11.53 19.25 -17.98
N VAL A 58 12.84 19.06 -17.99
CA VAL A 58 13.71 19.46 -16.88
C VAL A 58 13.58 20.97 -16.60
N PHE A 59 13.35 21.78 -17.64
CA PHE A 59 13.12 23.23 -17.50
C PHE A 59 11.84 23.54 -16.70
N ASP A 60 10.77 22.77 -16.88
CA ASP A 60 9.53 22.96 -16.12
C ASP A 60 9.72 22.64 -14.66
N LEU A 61 10.49 21.58 -14.34
CA LEU A 61 10.84 21.21 -12.96
C LEU A 61 11.69 22.29 -12.28
N ILE A 62 12.66 22.87 -12.99
CA ILE A 62 13.48 23.99 -12.50
C ILE A 62 12.61 25.23 -12.28
N ARG A 63 11.74 25.59 -13.23
CA ARG A 63 10.80 26.71 -13.05
C ARG A 63 9.88 26.53 -11.86
N LEU A 64 9.34 25.33 -11.67
CA LEU A 64 8.50 24.99 -10.52
C LEU A 64 9.28 25.15 -9.22
N ALA A 65 10.47 24.57 -9.12
CA ALA A 65 11.30 24.68 -7.92
C ALA A 65 11.68 26.15 -7.61
N ASN A 66 11.99 26.95 -8.62
CA ASN A 66 12.28 28.38 -8.45
C ASN A 66 11.04 29.17 -8.00
N TYR A 67 9.85 28.85 -8.51
CA TYR A 67 8.61 29.44 -8.04
C TYR A 67 8.37 29.11 -6.57
N ILE A 68 8.51 27.85 -6.19
CA ILE A 68 8.38 27.38 -4.79
C ILE A 68 9.38 28.13 -3.88
N ASN A 69 10.66 28.18 -4.28
CA ASN A 69 11.70 28.87 -3.51
C ASN A 69 11.38 30.37 -3.30
N LYS A 70 10.86 31.06 -4.31
CA LYS A 70 10.57 32.51 -4.24
C LYS A 70 9.26 32.85 -3.53
N LYS A 71 8.22 32.05 -3.72
CA LYS A 71 6.84 32.41 -3.30
C LYS A 71 6.41 31.71 -2.02
N VAL A 72 6.96 30.54 -1.72
CA VAL A 72 6.54 29.73 -0.58
C VAL A 72 7.57 29.80 0.53
N ILE A 73 8.84 29.58 0.20
CA ILE A 73 9.89 29.30 1.16
C ILE A 73 10.40 30.55 1.87
N ASN A 74 10.39 31.69 1.22
CA ASN A 74 10.79 32.95 1.85
C ASN A 74 9.96 33.34 3.10
N ASN A 75 8.85 32.64 3.33
CA ASN A 75 7.98 32.86 4.50
C ASN A 75 8.29 31.92 5.69
N PHE A 76 9.31 31.05 5.58
CA PHE A 76 9.67 30.09 6.61
C PHE A 76 11.16 30.20 6.96
N GLU A 77 11.45 30.27 8.25
CA GLU A 77 12.84 30.32 8.74
C GLU A 77 13.54 28.97 8.61
N GLU A 78 12.86 27.90 8.98
CA GLU A 78 13.37 26.51 8.89
C GLU A 78 12.28 25.55 8.44
N PHE A 79 12.63 24.62 7.54
CA PHE A 79 11.71 23.56 7.10
C PHE A 79 12.49 22.36 6.57
N CYS A 80 11.78 21.22 6.52
CA CYS A 80 12.26 19.98 5.93
C CYS A 80 11.47 19.70 4.65
N VAL A 81 12.15 19.29 3.59
CA VAL A 81 11.52 18.77 2.38
C VAL A 81 11.40 17.27 2.48
N ILE A 82 10.19 16.76 2.33
CA ILE A 82 9.90 15.34 2.25
C ILE A 82 9.38 15.02 0.85
N ASN A 83 10.16 14.28 0.08
CA ASN A 83 9.67 13.67 -1.15
C ASN A 83 8.81 12.47 -0.79
N PHE A 84 7.51 12.52 -1.10
CA PHE A 84 6.53 11.49 -0.77
C PHE A 84 6.02 10.75 -2.00
N SER A 85 6.85 10.62 -3.03
CA SER A 85 6.52 9.94 -4.27
C SER A 85 7.76 9.37 -4.94
N ASP A 86 7.62 8.23 -5.59
CA ASP A 86 8.72 7.50 -6.23
C ASP A 86 9.03 7.98 -7.66
N THR A 87 8.41 9.08 -8.13
CA THR A 87 8.65 9.58 -9.48
C THR A 87 9.91 10.43 -9.55
N ILE A 88 10.66 10.31 -10.65
CA ILE A 88 11.90 11.11 -10.85
C ILE A 88 11.62 12.63 -10.82
N SER A 89 10.46 13.07 -11.29
CA SER A 89 10.07 14.48 -11.28
C SER A 89 9.95 15.04 -9.86
N THR A 90 9.31 14.29 -8.94
CA THR A 90 9.16 14.70 -7.54
C THR A 90 10.51 14.72 -6.82
N ILE A 91 11.37 13.76 -7.08
CA ILE A 91 12.73 13.69 -6.53
C ILE A 91 13.57 14.89 -6.99
N ILE A 92 13.55 15.21 -8.29
CA ILE A 92 14.29 16.36 -8.83
C ILE A 92 13.79 17.67 -8.19
N VAL A 93 12.47 17.91 -8.18
CA VAL A 93 11.91 19.13 -7.58
C VAL A 93 12.26 19.22 -6.11
N SER A 94 12.12 18.14 -5.34
CA SER A 94 12.49 18.10 -3.92
C SER A 94 13.96 18.48 -3.70
N CYS A 95 14.85 18.02 -4.57
CA CYS A 95 16.27 18.34 -4.50
C CYS A 95 16.61 19.79 -4.93
N LEU A 96 15.76 20.43 -5.73
CA LEU A 96 15.98 21.83 -6.17
C LEU A 96 15.38 22.87 -5.20
N ILE A 97 14.49 22.45 -4.32
CA ILE A 97 13.98 23.28 -3.23
C ILE A 97 15.11 23.53 -2.22
N LYS A 98 15.27 24.77 -1.73
CA LYS A 98 16.28 25.13 -0.73
C LYS A 98 15.73 24.85 0.66
N ALA A 99 16.16 23.79 1.31
CA ALA A 99 15.73 23.40 2.65
C ALA A 99 16.92 23.08 3.55
N LYS A 100 16.68 23.03 4.86
CA LYS A 100 17.71 22.63 5.85
C LYS A 100 17.89 21.11 5.86
N ARG A 101 16.80 20.35 5.66
CA ARG A 101 16.81 18.88 5.68
C ARG A 101 16.02 18.30 4.50
N TYR A 102 16.44 17.13 4.06
CA TYR A 102 15.82 16.42 2.93
C TYR A 102 15.61 14.96 3.28
N LEU A 103 14.37 14.50 3.14
CA LEU A 103 13.98 13.10 3.29
C LEU A 103 13.30 12.61 2.02
N SER A 104 13.48 11.33 1.67
CA SER A 104 12.71 10.67 0.63
C SER A 104 11.97 9.46 1.21
N TRP A 105 10.66 9.41 1.00
CA TRP A 105 9.82 8.29 1.42
C TRP A 105 9.57 7.38 0.22
N CYS A 106 10.03 6.12 0.29
CA CYS A 106 9.89 5.14 -0.78
C CYS A 106 8.66 4.27 -0.54
N HIS A 107 7.77 4.19 -1.54
CA HIS A 107 6.54 3.40 -1.47
C HIS A 107 6.53 2.19 -2.40
N CYS A 108 7.37 2.20 -3.44
CA CYS A 108 7.46 1.10 -4.40
C CYS A 108 8.58 0.11 -4.06
N ASN A 109 8.56 -1.06 -4.71
CA ASN A 109 9.71 -1.95 -4.71
C ASN A 109 10.90 -1.28 -5.39
N PRO A 110 12.07 -1.14 -4.72
CA PRO A 110 13.25 -0.49 -5.29
C PRO A 110 13.76 -1.10 -6.60
N SER A 111 13.55 -2.39 -6.84
CA SER A 111 13.89 -3.03 -8.12
C SER A 111 13.18 -2.39 -9.32
N ALA A 112 12.05 -1.73 -9.12
CA ALA A 112 11.36 -1.01 -10.18
C ALA A 112 12.18 0.15 -10.77
N TYR A 113 13.12 0.72 -9.99
CA TYR A 113 14.01 1.77 -10.47
C TYR A 113 15.02 1.27 -11.50
N LEU A 114 15.44 -0.01 -11.43
CA LEU A 114 16.41 -0.62 -12.37
C LEU A 114 15.91 -0.60 -13.81
N GLY A 115 14.59 -0.78 -14.02
CA GLY A 115 13.97 -0.71 -15.35
C GLY A 115 13.75 0.71 -15.88
N SER A 116 14.02 1.74 -15.07
CA SER A 116 13.81 3.13 -15.47
C SER A 116 14.98 3.63 -16.31
N LYS A 117 14.67 4.26 -17.47
CA LYS A 117 15.66 5.01 -18.25
C LYS A 117 16.32 6.16 -17.48
N PHE A 118 15.75 6.54 -16.34
CA PHE A 118 16.26 7.57 -15.43
C PHE A 118 17.05 7.02 -14.24
N PHE A 119 17.41 5.73 -14.23
CA PHE A 119 18.07 5.10 -13.09
C PHE A 119 19.33 5.85 -12.64
N PHE A 120 20.13 6.34 -13.59
CA PHE A 120 21.32 7.15 -13.29
C PHE A 120 20.96 8.44 -12.51
N LEU A 121 19.87 9.11 -12.87
CA LEU A 121 19.40 10.30 -12.15
C LEU A 121 18.95 9.96 -10.73
N TYR A 122 18.26 8.84 -10.53
CA TYR A 122 17.92 8.39 -9.18
C TYR A 122 19.17 8.23 -8.31
N LYS A 123 20.25 7.63 -8.83
CA LYS A 123 21.53 7.49 -8.10
C LYS A 123 22.15 8.83 -7.73
N ILE A 124 22.04 9.84 -8.58
CA ILE A 124 22.57 11.18 -8.32
C ILE A 124 21.73 11.86 -7.23
N PHE A 125 20.43 11.92 -7.41
CA PHE A 125 19.55 12.71 -6.56
C PHE A 125 19.32 12.09 -5.18
N PHE A 126 19.31 10.75 -5.06
CA PHE A 126 19.20 10.11 -3.74
C PHE A 126 20.37 10.44 -2.80
N LYS A 127 21.53 10.79 -3.32
CA LYS A 127 22.69 11.23 -2.50
C LYS A 127 22.39 12.48 -1.67
N LYS A 128 21.48 13.35 -2.15
CA LYS A 128 21.12 14.61 -1.49
C LYS A 128 20.24 14.39 -0.25
N PHE A 129 19.50 13.30 -0.19
CA PHE A 129 18.65 13.01 0.96
C PHE A 129 19.51 12.55 2.15
N GLU A 130 19.26 13.15 3.31
CA GLU A 130 19.90 12.78 4.58
C GLU A 130 19.37 11.42 5.04
N ASN A 131 18.05 11.23 4.93
CA ASN A 131 17.40 9.99 5.24
C ASN A 131 16.49 9.51 4.10
N ILE A 132 16.47 8.20 3.92
CA ILE A 132 15.54 7.48 3.08
C ILE A 132 14.60 6.71 4.00
N VAL A 133 13.31 6.93 3.88
CA VAL A 133 12.32 6.17 4.64
C VAL A 133 11.85 4.99 3.81
N CYS A 134 12.14 3.78 4.27
CA CYS A 134 11.63 2.54 3.71
C CYS A 134 10.45 2.04 4.55
N ILE A 135 9.45 1.45 3.89
CA ILE A 135 8.20 1.05 4.52
C ILE A 135 8.24 -0.37 5.13
N CYS A 136 9.34 -1.10 4.97
CA CYS A 136 9.58 -2.38 5.63
C CYS A 136 11.06 -2.81 5.51
N ASP A 137 11.45 -3.86 6.25
CA ASP A 137 12.82 -4.39 6.27
C ASP A 137 13.24 -4.99 4.94
N THR A 138 12.34 -5.72 4.27
CA THR A 138 12.63 -6.29 2.95
C THR A 138 12.85 -5.20 1.91
N GLN A 139 12.11 -4.08 1.97
CA GLN A 139 12.36 -2.93 1.10
C GLN A 139 13.71 -2.27 1.37
N LYS A 140 14.13 -2.13 2.64
CA LYS A 140 15.48 -1.64 2.99
C LYS A 140 16.56 -2.49 2.34
N LYS A 141 16.46 -3.83 2.46
CA LYS A 141 17.42 -4.77 1.86
C LYS A 141 17.48 -4.61 0.36
N GLU A 142 16.33 -4.52 -0.30
CA GLU A 142 16.25 -4.34 -1.75
C GLU A 142 16.76 -2.96 -2.19
N PHE A 143 16.52 -1.89 -1.40
CA PHE A 143 17.07 -0.57 -1.67
C PHE A 143 18.61 -0.58 -1.65
N CYS A 144 19.21 -1.19 -0.63
CA CYS A 144 20.67 -1.33 -0.54
C CYS A 144 21.23 -2.16 -1.69
N LYS A 145 20.59 -3.24 -2.08
CA LYS A 145 20.99 -4.04 -3.24
C LYS A 145 20.99 -3.24 -4.55
N VAL A 146 19.99 -2.34 -4.74
CA VAL A 146 19.83 -1.53 -5.96
C VAL A 146 20.77 -0.33 -5.99
N PHE A 147 20.90 0.39 -4.86
CA PHE A 147 21.61 1.67 -4.79
C PHE A 147 22.96 1.60 -4.10
N GLY A 148 23.23 0.53 -3.36
CA GLY A 148 24.47 0.27 -2.64
C GLY A 148 24.31 0.29 -1.12
N ASP A 149 25.16 -0.48 -0.42
CA ASP A 149 25.11 -0.65 1.04
C ASP A 149 25.40 0.65 1.83
N SER A 150 26.08 1.62 1.21
CA SER A 150 26.34 2.93 1.82
C SER A 150 25.07 3.70 2.22
N TYR A 151 23.92 3.33 1.69
CA TYR A 151 22.63 3.91 2.09
C TYR A 151 22.06 3.29 3.38
N SER A 152 22.56 2.15 3.86
CA SER A 152 22.01 1.42 5.01
C SER A 152 21.88 2.29 6.26
N GLU A 153 22.85 3.17 6.53
CA GLU A 153 22.86 4.10 7.68
C GLU A 153 21.88 5.27 7.52
N LYS A 154 21.56 5.64 6.28
CA LYS A 154 20.58 6.67 5.95
C LYS A 154 19.14 6.18 5.98
N ILE A 155 18.92 4.86 5.99
CA ILE A 155 17.58 4.28 5.89
C ILE A 155 16.93 4.21 7.27
N ILE A 156 15.74 4.81 7.37
CA ILE A 156 14.84 4.69 8.52
C ILE A 156 13.68 3.79 8.06
N ILE A 157 13.33 2.78 8.86
CA ILE A 157 12.16 1.95 8.59
C ILE A 157 10.96 2.60 9.27
N CYS A 158 9.89 2.82 8.50
CA CYS A 158 8.63 3.31 8.99
C CYS A 158 7.50 2.58 8.28
N PHE A 159 6.88 1.64 8.96
CA PHE A 159 5.72 0.92 8.44
C PHE A 159 4.56 1.87 8.12
N ASN A 160 3.75 1.50 7.15
CA ASN A 160 2.53 2.25 6.85
C ASN A 160 1.50 2.06 7.98
N LEU A 161 0.97 3.18 8.48
CA LEU A 161 -0.08 3.17 9.51
C LEU A 161 -1.40 2.67 8.97
N THR A 162 -2.08 1.87 9.77
CA THR A 162 -3.46 1.42 9.54
C THR A 162 -4.41 2.21 10.44
N ASP A 163 -5.44 2.80 9.85
CA ASP A 163 -6.45 3.57 10.60
C ASP A 163 -7.43 2.65 11.33
N LEU A 164 -7.04 2.21 12.52
CA LEU A 164 -7.83 1.30 13.34
C LEU A 164 -9.17 1.89 13.77
N LYS A 165 -9.23 3.21 14.03
CA LYS A 165 -10.49 3.88 14.43
C LYS A 165 -11.51 3.82 13.31
N LYS A 166 -11.10 4.10 12.08
CA LYS A 166 -11.95 4.02 10.90
C LYS A 166 -12.44 2.60 10.66
N ILE A 167 -11.56 1.60 10.77
CA ILE A 167 -11.91 0.19 10.62
C ILE A 167 -12.93 -0.23 11.69
N ASP A 168 -12.68 0.09 12.95
CA ASP A 168 -13.56 -0.28 14.06
C ASP A 168 -14.96 0.34 13.94
N ASN A 169 -15.05 1.57 13.42
CA ASN A 169 -16.34 2.23 13.17
C ASN A 169 -17.13 1.60 12.01
N LEU A 170 -16.45 1.08 11.00
CA LEU A 170 -17.07 0.65 9.74
C LEU A 170 -17.23 -0.87 9.61
N LYS A 171 -16.39 -1.68 10.28
CA LYS A 171 -16.37 -3.14 10.12
C LYS A 171 -17.66 -3.84 10.52
N ASN A 172 -18.45 -3.24 11.42
CA ASN A 172 -19.69 -3.82 11.95
C ASN A 172 -20.95 -3.34 11.20
N GLU A 173 -20.81 -2.55 10.12
CA GLU A 173 -21.95 -2.24 9.27
C GLU A 173 -22.59 -3.50 8.69
N ILE A 174 -23.91 -3.50 8.55
CA ILE A 174 -24.66 -4.64 8.01
C ILE A 174 -24.17 -4.99 6.62
N LEU A 175 -23.85 -6.25 6.42
CA LEU A 175 -23.51 -6.84 5.14
C LEU A 175 -24.65 -7.76 4.68
N ASN A 176 -25.37 -7.37 3.62
CA ASN A 176 -26.42 -8.19 3.03
C ASN A 176 -25.81 -9.24 2.07
N PHE A 177 -25.12 -10.21 2.64
CA PHE A 177 -24.54 -11.34 1.91
C PHE A 177 -24.57 -12.57 2.83
N ASN A 178 -25.31 -13.60 2.44
CA ASN A 178 -25.68 -14.72 3.33
C ASN A 178 -24.86 -16.00 3.10
N LYS A 179 -23.79 -15.93 2.31
CA LYS A 179 -22.89 -17.08 2.08
C LYS A 179 -21.59 -16.90 2.83
N GLU A 180 -20.99 -17.98 3.32
CA GLU A 180 -19.60 -17.95 3.77
C GLU A 180 -18.68 -17.76 2.55
N TYR A 181 -17.56 -17.06 2.72
CA TYR A 181 -16.72 -16.73 1.57
C TYR A 181 -15.24 -16.53 1.89
N ILE A 182 -14.44 -16.75 0.86
CA ILE A 182 -13.04 -16.36 0.73
C ILE A 182 -13.01 -15.01 0.02
N LEU A 183 -12.25 -14.06 0.51
CA LEU A 183 -12.26 -12.67 0.03
C LEU A 183 -10.92 -12.23 -0.54
N MET A 184 -10.95 -11.53 -1.66
CA MET A 184 -9.86 -10.67 -2.11
C MET A 184 -10.38 -9.26 -2.35
N VAL A 185 -9.74 -8.26 -1.76
CA VAL A 185 -10.01 -6.84 -1.99
C VAL A 185 -8.82 -6.23 -2.70
N ALA A 186 -9.00 -5.83 -3.96
CA ALA A 186 -7.90 -5.29 -4.76
C ALA A 186 -8.40 -4.46 -5.94
N ARG A 187 -7.52 -3.58 -6.47
CA ARG A 187 -7.74 -3.01 -7.80
C ARG A 187 -7.52 -4.09 -8.86
N PHE A 188 -8.38 -4.16 -9.85
CA PHE A 188 -8.28 -5.11 -10.97
C PHE A 188 -7.23 -4.62 -11.98
N ASP A 189 -5.97 -4.89 -11.66
CA ASP A 189 -4.78 -4.54 -12.43
C ASP A 189 -3.82 -5.76 -12.44
N ASN A 190 -3.83 -6.53 -13.52
CA ASN A 190 -3.06 -7.76 -13.67
C ASN A 190 -1.53 -7.55 -13.77
N ARG A 191 -1.07 -6.30 -13.85
CA ARG A 191 0.37 -5.99 -13.78
C ARG A 191 0.93 -6.24 -12.39
N SER A 192 0.14 -5.93 -11.36
CA SER A 192 0.53 -6.03 -9.95
C SER A 192 -0.20 -7.14 -9.19
N LYS A 193 -1.48 -7.37 -9.51
CA LYS A 193 -2.33 -8.38 -8.88
C LYS A 193 -2.40 -9.65 -9.74
N ASP A 194 -2.72 -10.78 -9.12
CA ASP A 194 -2.77 -12.07 -9.80
C ASP A 194 -4.07 -12.83 -9.47
N PHE A 195 -5.17 -12.32 -10.03
CA PHE A 195 -6.49 -12.92 -9.86
C PHE A 195 -6.55 -14.34 -10.44
N TYR A 196 -5.80 -14.61 -11.51
CA TYR A 196 -5.77 -15.91 -12.17
C TYR A 196 -5.29 -17.01 -11.23
N THR A 197 -4.16 -16.77 -10.53
CA THR A 197 -3.63 -17.72 -9.55
C THR A 197 -4.65 -18.03 -8.45
N LEU A 198 -5.44 -17.04 -7.99
CA LEU A 198 -6.47 -17.29 -6.96
C LEU A 198 -7.65 -18.07 -7.52
N ILE A 199 -8.14 -17.77 -8.73
CA ILE A 199 -9.21 -18.53 -9.39
C ILE A 199 -8.78 -19.98 -9.60
N ASP A 200 -7.55 -20.20 -10.10
CA ASP A 200 -7.01 -21.55 -10.30
C ASP A 200 -6.83 -22.32 -9.00
N ALA A 201 -6.42 -21.64 -7.93
CA ALA A 201 -6.33 -22.25 -6.61
C ALA A 201 -7.71 -22.63 -6.05
N TYR A 202 -8.70 -21.75 -6.23
CA TYR A 202 -10.09 -22.01 -5.83
C TYR A 202 -10.68 -23.20 -6.59
N LYS A 203 -10.44 -23.29 -7.91
CA LYS A 203 -10.86 -24.44 -8.74
C LYS A 203 -10.35 -25.79 -8.20
N LYS A 204 -9.16 -25.80 -7.59
CA LYS A 204 -8.52 -27.01 -7.03
C LYS A 204 -9.03 -27.39 -5.65
N LEU A 205 -9.90 -26.59 -5.01
CA LEU A 205 -10.53 -26.96 -3.74
C LEU A 205 -11.50 -28.12 -3.95
N ASP A 206 -11.67 -28.95 -2.92
CA ASP A 206 -12.65 -30.03 -2.90
C ASP A 206 -14.08 -29.48 -3.07
N ALA A 207 -14.94 -30.26 -3.69
CA ALA A 207 -16.31 -29.84 -4.03
C ALA A 207 -17.08 -29.32 -2.80
N HIS A 208 -16.98 -30.02 -1.64
CA HIS A 208 -17.66 -29.60 -0.41
C HIS A 208 -17.22 -28.21 0.10
N LEU A 209 -15.93 -27.84 -0.10
CA LEU A 209 -15.43 -26.51 0.27
C LEU A 209 -15.95 -25.42 -0.69
N LYS A 210 -16.08 -25.73 -1.98
CA LYS A 210 -16.64 -24.81 -2.97
C LYS A 210 -18.13 -24.58 -2.81
N GLU A 211 -18.86 -25.61 -2.40
CA GLU A 211 -20.29 -25.49 -2.05
C GLU A 211 -20.49 -24.60 -0.83
N LYS A 212 -19.63 -24.74 0.17
CA LYS A 212 -19.70 -23.99 1.42
C LYS A 212 -19.19 -22.55 1.30
N TYR A 213 -18.07 -22.35 0.61
CA TYR A 213 -17.39 -21.05 0.55
C TYR A 213 -17.34 -20.48 -0.86
N SER A 214 -18.04 -19.39 -1.10
CA SER A 214 -17.90 -18.63 -2.36
C SER A 214 -16.56 -17.89 -2.41
N LEU A 215 -16.03 -17.65 -3.62
CA LEU A 215 -14.91 -16.73 -3.81
C LEU A 215 -15.44 -15.33 -4.12
N VAL A 216 -15.14 -14.33 -3.33
CA VAL A 216 -15.64 -12.95 -3.47
C VAL A 216 -14.49 -12.01 -3.82
N PHE A 217 -14.68 -11.26 -4.90
CA PHE A 217 -13.80 -10.19 -5.32
C PHE A 217 -14.45 -8.83 -5.08
N VAL A 218 -13.78 -7.98 -4.30
CA VAL A 218 -14.18 -6.59 -4.05
C VAL A 218 -13.18 -5.66 -4.71
N GLY A 219 -13.66 -4.79 -5.58
CA GLY A 219 -12.85 -3.81 -6.28
C GLY A 219 -13.28 -3.60 -7.71
N ASP A 220 -12.51 -2.79 -8.43
CA ASP A 220 -12.72 -2.47 -9.83
C ASP A 220 -11.38 -2.12 -10.49
N GLY A 221 -11.31 -2.06 -11.81
CA GLY A 221 -10.11 -1.68 -12.55
C GLY A 221 -10.14 -2.08 -14.02
N GLU A 222 -9.07 -1.75 -14.73
CA GLU A 222 -8.98 -1.91 -16.19
C GLU A 222 -9.08 -3.36 -16.69
N ASP A 223 -8.74 -4.34 -15.83
CA ASP A 223 -8.78 -5.76 -16.18
C ASP A 223 -10.03 -6.50 -15.65
N PHE A 224 -11.04 -5.77 -15.12
CA PHE A 224 -12.23 -6.36 -14.51
C PHE A 224 -12.93 -7.38 -15.44
N GLU A 225 -13.24 -6.98 -16.66
CA GLU A 225 -13.94 -7.84 -17.62
C GLU A 225 -13.10 -9.05 -18.04
N LYS A 226 -11.78 -8.89 -18.19
CA LYS A 226 -10.89 -10.02 -18.54
C LYS A 226 -10.85 -11.07 -17.43
N ILE A 227 -10.81 -10.62 -16.18
CA ILE A 227 -10.80 -11.52 -15.02
C ILE A 227 -12.14 -12.24 -14.89
N LYS A 228 -13.25 -11.53 -15.13
CA LYS A 228 -14.59 -12.12 -15.14
C LYS A 228 -14.74 -13.18 -16.24
N GLN A 229 -14.24 -12.89 -17.44
CA GLN A 229 -14.22 -13.87 -18.54
C GLN A 229 -13.38 -15.10 -18.16
N TYR A 230 -12.24 -14.91 -17.51
CA TYR A 230 -11.41 -16.02 -17.04
C TYR A 230 -12.15 -16.90 -16.02
N ALA A 231 -12.90 -16.30 -15.10
CA ALA A 231 -13.74 -17.04 -14.15
C ALA A 231 -14.81 -17.90 -14.87
N VAL A 232 -15.40 -17.40 -15.96
CA VAL A 232 -16.32 -18.18 -16.80
C VAL A 232 -15.58 -19.36 -17.44
N LEU A 233 -14.44 -19.11 -18.07
CA LEU A 233 -13.65 -20.16 -18.75
C LEU A 233 -13.10 -21.21 -17.78
N SER A 234 -12.85 -20.85 -16.52
CA SER A 234 -12.43 -21.80 -15.49
C SER A 234 -13.49 -22.82 -15.09
N GLY A 235 -14.77 -22.54 -15.39
CA GLY A 235 -15.92 -23.33 -14.96
C GLY A 235 -16.45 -23.02 -13.56
N GLU A 236 -15.81 -22.07 -12.83
CA GLU A 236 -16.12 -21.77 -11.43
C GLU A 236 -17.01 -20.51 -11.26
N TYR A 237 -17.47 -19.90 -12.33
CA TYR A 237 -18.19 -18.61 -12.29
C TYR A 237 -19.38 -18.59 -11.34
N ASN A 238 -20.12 -19.70 -11.21
CA ASN A 238 -21.30 -19.80 -10.32
C ASN A 238 -20.93 -19.74 -8.83
N HIS A 239 -19.68 -19.98 -8.49
CA HIS A 239 -19.13 -19.90 -7.13
C HIS A 239 -18.35 -18.61 -6.87
N ILE A 240 -18.18 -17.75 -7.89
CA ILE A 240 -17.39 -16.52 -7.82
C ILE A 240 -18.32 -15.31 -7.90
N VAL A 241 -18.14 -14.38 -6.96
CA VAL A 241 -18.94 -13.15 -6.87
C VAL A 241 -18.05 -11.94 -7.09
N PHE A 242 -18.42 -11.08 -8.01
CA PHE A 242 -17.79 -9.80 -8.30
C PHE A 242 -18.69 -8.69 -7.79
N THR A 243 -18.29 -8.00 -6.72
CA THR A 243 -19.13 -6.97 -6.08
C THR A 243 -18.93 -5.57 -6.65
N GLY A 244 -17.91 -5.38 -7.50
CA GLY A 244 -17.46 -4.06 -7.90
C GLY A 244 -16.80 -3.28 -6.75
N LEU A 245 -16.62 -1.98 -6.96
CA LEU A 245 -16.03 -1.09 -5.96
C LEU A 245 -16.97 -0.91 -4.77
N GLN A 246 -16.49 -1.19 -3.57
CA GLN A 246 -17.22 -1.00 -2.32
C GLN A 246 -16.67 0.20 -1.54
N LYS A 247 -17.56 1.08 -1.05
CA LYS A 247 -17.18 2.22 -0.20
C LYS A 247 -16.61 1.78 1.15
N ASN A 248 -17.17 0.70 1.69
CA ASN A 248 -16.73 0.08 2.94
C ASN A 248 -16.30 -1.38 2.71
N PRO A 249 -15.01 -1.65 2.46
CA PRO A 249 -14.51 -3.00 2.33
C PRO A 249 -14.36 -3.73 3.68
N TYR A 250 -14.33 -3.00 4.79
CA TYR A 250 -14.04 -3.57 6.11
C TYR A 250 -15.14 -4.52 6.59
N LYS A 251 -16.39 -4.24 6.28
CA LYS A 251 -17.49 -5.16 6.57
C LYS A 251 -17.40 -6.47 5.78
N TRP A 252 -16.83 -6.43 4.56
CA TRP A 252 -16.52 -7.63 3.80
C TRP A 252 -15.37 -8.41 4.43
N MET A 253 -14.32 -7.73 4.90
CA MET A 253 -13.19 -8.37 5.57
C MET A 253 -13.60 -9.01 6.89
N LYS A 254 -14.42 -8.32 7.71
CA LYS A 254 -14.89 -8.82 9.02
C LYS A 254 -15.73 -10.09 8.90
N ASN A 255 -16.52 -10.22 7.85
CA ASN A 255 -17.42 -11.36 7.65
C ASN A 255 -16.80 -12.47 6.74
N ALA A 256 -15.60 -12.25 6.20
CA ALA A 256 -14.91 -13.25 5.41
C ALA A 256 -14.35 -14.39 6.30
N LYS A 257 -14.48 -15.62 5.82
CA LYS A 257 -13.81 -16.76 6.45
C LYS A 257 -12.30 -16.66 6.27
N LEU A 258 -11.84 -16.16 5.13
CA LEU A 258 -10.44 -16.09 4.76
C LEU A 258 -10.20 -14.91 3.84
N PHE A 259 -9.17 -14.13 4.08
CA PHE A 259 -8.67 -13.11 3.17
C PHE A 259 -7.47 -13.64 2.38
N VAL A 260 -7.50 -13.53 1.07
CA VAL A 260 -6.39 -13.92 0.19
C VAL A 260 -5.91 -12.74 -0.61
N LEU A 261 -4.61 -12.46 -0.57
CA LEU A 261 -3.97 -11.51 -1.47
C LEU A 261 -3.02 -12.25 -2.41
N SER A 262 -3.46 -12.51 -3.62
CA SER A 262 -2.59 -12.99 -4.69
C SER A 262 -2.07 -11.79 -5.49
N SER A 263 -0.77 -11.54 -5.39
CA SER A 263 -0.11 -10.42 -6.06
C SER A 263 1.23 -10.85 -6.64
N LYS A 264 1.62 -10.22 -7.77
CA LYS A 264 2.93 -10.38 -8.39
C LYS A 264 3.96 -9.49 -7.71
N THR A 265 3.54 -8.29 -7.29
CA THR A 265 4.40 -7.30 -6.63
C THR A 265 3.58 -6.42 -5.70
N GLU A 266 4.17 -6.06 -4.58
CA GLU A 266 3.64 -5.12 -3.60
C GLU A 266 4.75 -4.19 -3.09
N GLY A 267 4.35 -3.10 -2.45
CA GLY A 267 5.22 -2.31 -1.57
C GLY A 267 4.98 -2.70 -0.11
N PHE A 268 3.85 -2.23 0.44
CA PHE A 268 3.35 -2.59 1.77
C PHE A 268 1.81 -2.64 1.67
N PRO A 269 1.23 -3.83 1.43
CA PRO A 269 -0.19 -3.97 1.12
C PRO A 269 -1.07 -3.69 2.34
N LEU A 270 -1.61 -2.47 2.44
CA LEU A 270 -2.51 -2.07 3.52
C LEU A 270 -3.71 -2.99 3.67
N VAL A 271 -4.19 -3.59 2.58
CA VAL A 271 -5.33 -4.52 2.62
C VAL A 271 -5.07 -5.76 3.48
N ILE A 272 -3.80 -6.21 3.61
CA ILE A 272 -3.43 -7.26 4.57
C ILE A 272 -3.59 -6.74 6.00
N CYS A 273 -3.08 -5.53 6.27
CA CYS A 273 -3.21 -4.90 7.58
C CYS A 273 -4.67 -4.65 7.95
N GLU A 274 -5.49 -4.24 6.98
CA GLU A 274 -6.93 -4.03 7.15
C GLU A 274 -7.67 -5.35 7.44
N ALA A 275 -7.33 -6.44 6.74
CA ALA A 275 -7.88 -7.76 7.00
C ALA A 275 -7.50 -8.26 8.41
N LEU A 276 -6.23 -8.15 8.80
CA LEU A 276 -5.78 -8.49 10.16
C LEU A 276 -6.45 -7.61 11.24
N ALA A 277 -6.67 -6.33 10.95
CA ALA A 277 -7.37 -5.42 11.87
C ALA A 277 -8.85 -5.79 12.07
N THR A 278 -9.46 -6.47 11.10
CA THR A 278 -10.81 -7.04 11.23
C THR A 278 -10.80 -8.48 11.75
N GLU A 279 -9.64 -8.99 12.19
CA GLU A 279 -9.44 -10.35 12.72
C GLU A 279 -9.69 -11.46 11.69
N CYS A 280 -9.60 -11.14 10.40
CA CYS A 280 -9.73 -12.10 9.30
C CYS A 280 -8.38 -12.79 9.06
N PRO A 281 -8.29 -14.14 9.08
CA PRO A 281 -7.08 -14.85 8.71
C PRO A 281 -6.63 -14.56 7.29
N VAL A 282 -5.32 -14.43 7.09
CA VAL A 282 -4.73 -13.98 5.83
C VAL A 282 -3.85 -15.07 5.21
N ILE A 283 -4.01 -15.26 3.91
CA ILE A 283 -3.01 -15.90 3.04
C ILE A 283 -2.53 -14.87 2.02
N SER A 284 -1.23 -14.71 1.85
CA SER A 284 -0.68 -13.80 0.84
C SER A 284 0.40 -14.45 0.01
N SER A 285 0.51 -13.98 -1.25
CA SER A 285 1.70 -14.27 -2.06
C SER A 285 2.94 -13.67 -1.38
N ASP A 286 4.03 -14.44 -1.39
CA ASP A 286 5.34 -14.04 -0.89
C ASP A 286 6.09 -13.25 -1.96
N CYS A 287 5.51 -12.13 -2.39
CA CYS A 287 6.16 -11.22 -3.32
C CYS A 287 7.20 -10.35 -2.61
N ILE A 288 8.14 -9.82 -3.38
CA ILE A 288 9.19 -8.95 -2.84
C ILE A 288 8.56 -7.74 -2.17
N SER A 289 8.89 -7.52 -0.89
CA SER A 289 8.46 -6.40 -0.07
C SER A 289 7.02 -6.50 0.47
N GLY A 290 6.86 -6.23 1.74
CA GLY A 290 5.62 -6.03 2.47
C GLY A 290 4.94 -7.27 3.06
N PRO A 291 4.39 -8.21 2.27
CA PRO A 291 3.63 -9.32 2.85
C PRO A 291 4.38 -10.13 3.90
N ARG A 292 5.64 -10.49 3.63
CA ARG A 292 6.51 -11.21 4.55
C ARG A 292 6.76 -10.44 5.85
N ASP A 293 6.99 -9.12 5.74
CA ASP A 293 7.21 -8.25 6.90
C ASP A 293 5.93 -8.10 7.74
N ILE A 294 4.78 -7.94 7.09
CA ILE A 294 3.48 -7.81 7.79
C ILE A 294 3.14 -9.13 8.51
N LEU A 295 3.26 -10.25 7.82
CA LEU A 295 2.90 -11.57 8.33
C LEU A 295 4.01 -12.22 9.16
N MET A 296 5.17 -11.54 9.32
CA MET A 296 6.32 -11.98 10.11
C MET A 296 6.71 -13.43 9.80
N ASP A 297 7.11 -13.66 8.54
CA ASP A 297 7.53 -14.98 8.02
C ASP A 297 6.50 -16.11 8.22
N GLY A 298 5.21 -15.78 8.26
CA GLY A 298 4.13 -16.77 8.41
C GLY A 298 3.55 -16.89 9.82
N LYS A 299 4.06 -16.13 10.79
CA LYS A 299 3.57 -16.15 12.19
C LYS A 299 2.13 -15.62 12.31
N TYR A 300 1.74 -14.65 11.50
CA TYR A 300 0.44 -13.96 11.56
C TYR A 300 -0.45 -14.18 10.34
N GLY A 301 -0.11 -15.15 9.50
CA GLY A 301 -0.83 -15.54 8.30
C GLY A 301 0.06 -16.38 7.40
N LEU A 302 -0.50 -17.04 6.39
CA LEU A 302 0.27 -17.94 5.52
C LEU A 302 0.83 -17.22 4.30
N LEU A 303 2.03 -17.62 3.89
CA LEU A 303 2.68 -17.13 2.68
C LEU A 303 2.75 -18.26 1.64
N PHE A 304 2.50 -17.94 0.36
CA PHE A 304 2.67 -18.87 -0.75
C PHE A 304 3.52 -18.23 -1.87
N LYS A 305 4.20 -19.06 -2.66
CA LYS A 305 5.04 -18.60 -3.77
C LYS A 305 4.18 -17.92 -4.83
N VAL A 306 4.64 -16.76 -5.34
CA VAL A 306 3.96 -16.02 -6.41
C VAL A 306 3.66 -16.93 -7.61
N GLY A 307 2.40 -16.93 -8.08
CA GLY A 307 1.94 -17.73 -9.21
C GLY A 307 1.67 -19.23 -8.90
N ASP A 308 1.90 -19.68 -7.66
CA ASP A 308 1.75 -21.08 -7.28
C ASP A 308 0.32 -21.35 -6.74
N SER A 309 -0.60 -21.67 -7.66
CA SER A 309 -1.98 -22.00 -7.32
C SER A 309 -2.12 -23.31 -6.53
N ASP A 310 -1.20 -24.27 -6.66
CA ASP A 310 -1.21 -25.52 -5.89
C ASP A 310 -0.89 -25.26 -4.42
N SER A 311 0.18 -24.50 -4.17
CA SER A 311 0.53 -24.08 -2.80
C SER A 311 -0.59 -23.24 -2.17
N LEU A 312 -1.21 -22.33 -2.92
CA LEU A 312 -2.31 -21.51 -2.44
C LEU A 312 -3.52 -22.38 -2.08
N SER A 313 -3.93 -23.29 -2.97
CA SER A 313 -5.06 -24.20 -2.72
C SER A 313 -4.87 -25.02 -1.46
N LYS A 314 -3.67 -25.64 -1.26
CA LYS A 314 -3.33 -26.40 -0.05
C LYS A 314 -3.44 -25.56 1.23
N LYS A 315 -2.99 -24.29 1.18
CA LYS A 315 -3.07 -23.38 2.33
C LYS A 315 -4.50 -22.92 2.61
N MET A 316 -5.31 -22.71 1.56
CA MET A 316 -6.74 -22.45 1.71
C MET A 316 -7.45 -23.65 2.36
N THR A 317 -7.22 -24.86 1.86
CA THR A 317 -7.78 -26.10 2.45
C THR A 317 -7.38 -26.25 3.92
N LEU A 318 -6.10 -26.01 4.25
CA LEU A 318 -5.60 -26.08 5.63
C LEU A 318 -6.41 -25.16 6.56
N LEU A 319 -6.55 -23.87 6.22
CA LEU A 319 -7.27 -22.91 7.07
C LEU A 319 -8.78 -23.11 7.09
N LEU A 320 -9.35 -23.70 6.05
CA LEU A 320 -10.78 -23.98 5.98
C LEU A 320 -11.16 -25.29 6.71
N SER A 321 -10.21 -26.20 6.94
CA SER A 321 -10.45 -27.53 7.51
C SER A 321 -9.86 -27.71 8.92
N ASP A 322 -8.85 -26.92 9.32
CA ASP A 322 -8.22 -27.00 10.65
C ASP A 322 -8.63 -25.79 11.51
N GLU A 323 -9.63 -26.01 12.35
CA GLU A 323 -10.17 -24.96 13.23
C GLU A 323 -9.15 -24.46 14.26
N LYS A 324 -8.23 -25.29 14.72
CA LYS A 324 -7.20 -24.90 15.67
C LYS A 324 -6.21 -23.93 15.06
N ILE A 325 -5.72 -24.23 13.85
CA ILE A 325 -4.81 -23.33 13.10
C ILE A 325 -5.55 -22.05 12.75
N TYR A 326 -6.79 -22.15 12.28
CA TYR A 326 -7.63 -21.00 11.97
C TYR A 326 -7.77 -20.05 13.17
N ASN A 327 -8.20 -20.56 14.34
CA ASN A 327 -8.42 -19.77 15.54
C ASN A 327 -7.13 -19.13 16.08
N ASN A 328 -5.98 -19.78 15.91
CA ASN A 328 -4.69 -19.19 16.25
C ASN A 328 -4.42 -17.92 15.43
N TYR A 329 -4.69 -17.92 14.11
CA TYR A 329 -4.51 -16.72 13.29
C TYR A 329 -5.54 -15.63 13.62
N VAL A 330 -6.80 -15.98 13.87
CA VAL A 330 -7.84 -15.03 14.32
C VAL A 330 -7.40 -14.32 15.59
N SER A 331 -6.99 -15.08 16.61
CA SER A 331 -6.66 -14.53 17.95
C SER A 331 -5.41 -13.62 17.95
N THR A 332 -4.52 -13.78 17.00
CA THR A 332 -3.25 -13.02 16.95
C THR A 332 -3.28 -11.85 15.95
N ALA A 333 -4.25 -11.83 15.03
CA ALA A 333 -4.31 -10.90 13.92
C ALA A 333 -4.31 -9.42 14.37
N ARG A 334 -5.22 -9.05 15.26
CA ARG A 334 -5.38 -7.66 15.74
C ARG A 334 -4.12 -7.16 16.45
N LYS A 335 -3.55 -7.96 17.32
CA LYS A 335 -2.32 -7.65 18.05
C LYS A 335 -1.18 -7.29 17.09
N ARG A 336 -1.05 -8.03 15.98
CA ARG A 336 -0.01 -7.74 14.96
C ARG A 336 -0.11 -6.34 14.43
N ILE A 337 -1.31 -5.85 14.12
CA ILE A 337 -1.48 -4.51 13.56
C ILE A 337 -1.25 -3.41 14.60
N GLU A 338 -1.58 -3.66 15.85
CA GLU A 338 -1.25 -2.75 16.95
C GLU A 338 0.27 -2.63 17.15
N GLU A 339 1.03 -3.75 17.04
CA GLU A 339 2.49 -3.74 17.06
C GLU A 339 3.06 -2.93 15.86
N ILE A 340 2.55 -3.15 14.65
CA ILE A 340 2.97 -2.40 13.44
C ILE A 340 2.71 -0.91 13.61
N ASN A 341 1.51 -0.52 14.06
CA ASN A 341 1.16 0.87 14.28
C ASN A 341 2.02 1.53 15.36
N SER A 342 2.28 0.84 16.47
CA SER A 342 3.13 1.36 17.55
C SER A 342 4.54 1.63 17.06
N TYR A 343 5.12 0.70 16.28
CA TYR A 343 6.43 0.89 15.67
C TYR A 343 6.43 2.07 14.67
N ALA A 344 5.38 2.17 13.83
CA ALA A 344 5.25 3.24 12.85
C ALA A 344 5.16 4.61 13.53
N ILE A 345 4.36 4.76 14.59
CA ILE A 345 4.24 6.02 15.36
C ILE A 345 5.59 6.40 15.99
N ALA A 346 6.30 5.45 16.59
CA ALA A 346 7.63 5.70 17.13
C ALA A 346 8.63 6.17 16.05
N SER A 347 8.55 5.57 14.85
CA SER A 347 9.40 5.96 13.71
C SER A 347 9.03 7.35 13.16
N ILE A 348 7.73 7.67 13.05
CA ILE A 348 7.24 9.01 12.67
C ILE A 348 7.76 10.06 13.64
N ASN A 349 7.62 9.84 14.94
CA ASN A 349 8.14 10.75 15.96
C ASN A 349 9.66 10.96 15.81
N LYS A 350 10.42 9.89 15.59
CA LYS A 350 11.88 10.01 15.36
C LYS A 350 12.22 10.81 14.09
N ILE A 351 11.41 10.71 13.04
CA ILE A 351 11.60 11.44 11.78
C ILE A 351 11.33 12.94 11.96
N PHE A 352 10.27 13.29 12.70
CA PHE A 352 9.76 14.67 12.81
C PHE A 352 10.20 15.42 14.07
N LEU A 353 10.69 14.74 15.13
CA LEU A 353 11.22 15.40 16.34
C LEU A 353 12.68 15.89 16.20
N LYS A 354 13.36 15.52 15.11
CA LYS A 354 14.69 16.06 14.76
C LYS A 354 14.55 17.26 13.82
#